data_6829b34bd6bf1bdcbb6e5c585ecda305
#
_entry.id   6829b34bd6bf1bdcbb6e5c585ecda305
#
_cell.length_a   1.000
_cell.length_b   1.000
_cell.length_c   1.000
_cell.angle_alpha   90.00
_cell.angle_beta   90.00
_cell.angle_gamma   90.00
#
_symmetry.space_group_name_H-M   'P 1'
#
loop_
_entity.id
_entity.type
_entity.pdbx_description
1 polymer ?
#
loop_
_entity_poly.entity_id
_entity_poly.type
_entity_poly.pdbx_seq_one_letter_code
_entity_poly.pdbx_strand_id
1 'polypeptide(L)'
;MTITEQTASTFLVRHQETRWLIGLVWHTRLKIMLPTGGHREPAETIGETAVREVFEEAGVRCTLMPLPLPALFPHEQVASPWWIADIPAGPDNHTGAQHMHRDHVFVAEPHGDYSGEAECEVRWFSRDELATASQISEDSRIQGLEILAILQRQSEQAATPSHS
;
A
#
# COMPACT_ATOMS: atom_id res chain seq x y z
N MET A 1 15.50 -25.52 -3.09
CA MET A 1 15.48 -24.15 -3.62
C MET A 1 14.18 -23.52 -3.17
N THR A 2 14.19 -22.43 -2.44
CA THR A 2 12.96 -21.76 -2.00
C THR A 2 12.38 -20.97 -3.15
N ILE A 3 11.09 -21.18 -3.47
CA ILE A 3 10.40 -20.39 -4.48
C ILE A 3 10.18 -18.99 -3.90
N THR A 4 10.47 -17.96 -4.71
CA THR A 4 10.17 -16.57 -4.35
C THR A 4 9.24 -15.98 -5.39
N GLU A 5 8.06 -15.55 -4.94
CA GLU A 5 7.04 -14.93 -5.79
C GLU A 5 7.04 -13.41 -5.58
N GLN A 6 6.73 -12.67 -6.63
CA GLN A 6 6.64 -11.21 -6.57
C GLN A 6 5.21 -10.83 -6.20
N THR A 7 5.08 -10.06 -5.13
CA THR A 7 3.80 -9.51 -4.67
C THR A 7 3.86 -8.00 -4.54
N ALA A 8 2.70 -7.36 -4.59
CA ALA A 8 2.54 -5.95 -4.27
C ALA A 8 1.54 -5.79 -3.14
N SER A 9 1.87 -4.99 -2.16
CA SER A 9 0.95 -4.50 -1.12
C SER A 9 0.81 -2.99 -1.25
N THR A 10 -0.42 -2.47 -1.21
CA THR A 10 -0.67 -1.04 -1.41
C THR A 10 -1.49 -0.46 -0.27
N PHE A 11 -0.87 0.44 0.48
CA PHE A 11 -1.57 1.26 1.47
C PHE A 11 -2.28 2.42 0.80
N LEU A 12 -3.60 2.46 0.90
CA LEU A 12 -4.37 3.63 0.50
C LEU A 12 -4.21 4.73 1.54
N VAL A 13 -4.01 5.96 1.07
CA VAL A 13 -3.92 7.13 1.95
C VAL A 13 -4.85 8.23 1.45
N ARG A 14 -5.38 9.02 2.37
CA ARG A 14 -6.08 10.25 2.04
C ARG A 14 -5.82 11.32 3.08
N HIS A 15 -5.73 12.55 2.63
CA HIS A 15 -5.69 13.70 3.52
C HIS A 15 -7.12 14.16 3.80
N GLN A 16 -7.47 14.24 5.08
CA GLN A 16 -8.80 14.72 5.49
C GLN A 16 -8.64 15.79 6.56
N GLU A 17 -9.12 17.00 6.25
CA GLU A 17 -8.96 18.18 7.10
C GLU A 17 -7.48 18.49 7.35
N THR A 18 -6.93 18.08 8.49
CA THR A 18 -5.54 18.37 8.91
C THR A 18 -4.70 17.11 9.11
N ARG A 19 -5.24 15.92 8.78
CA ARG A 19 -4.58 14.65 9.07
C ARG A 19 -4.64 13.68 7.90
N TRP A 20 -3.63 12.83 7.83
CA TRP A 20 -3.62 11.68 6.95
C TRP A 20 -4.34 10.49 7.59
N LEU A 21 -5.02 9.71 6.75
CA LEU A 21 -5.67 8.45 7.10
C LEU A 21 -5.08 7.32 6.26
N ILE A 22 -5.04 6.12 6.82
CA ILE A 22 -4.72 4.87 6.14
C ILE A 22 -6.00 4.11 5.81
N GLY A 23 -6.13 3.68 4.55
CA GLY A 23 -7.18 2.77 4.11
C GLY A 23 -6.66 1.33 4.03
N LEU A 24 -7.35 0.42 4.69
CA LEU A 24 -7.10 -1.02 4.66
C LEU A 24 -8.38 -1.76 4.25
N VAL A 25 -8.25 -2.96 3.73
CA VAL A 25 -9.35 -3.83 3.34
C VAL A 25 -9.47 -5.04 4.28
N TRP A 26 -10.70 -5.54 4.44
CA TRP A 26 -10.94 -6.72 5.24
C TRP A 26 -10.60 -8.01 4.48
N HIS A 27 -9.57 -8.71 4.91
CA HIS A 27 -9.20 -9.99 4.33
C HIS A 27 -10.04 -11.12 4.95
N THR A 28 -11.03 -11.62 4.21
CA THR A 28 -12.05 -12.55 4.71
C THR A 28 -11.50 -13.87 5.23
N ARG A 29 -10.47 -14.42 4.60
CA ARG A 29 -9.84 -15.68 5.00
C ARG A 29 -9.03 -15.53 6.28
N LEU A 30 -8.22 -14.47 6.40
CA LEU A 30 -7.36 -14.24 7.57
C LEU A 30 -8.09 -13.51 8.70
N LYS A 31 -9.26 -12.92 8.42
CA LYS A 31 -10.07 -12.15 9.38
C LYS A 31 -9.30 -10.99 10.04
N ILE A 32 -8.51 -10.30 9.24
CA ILE A 32 -7.73 -9.12 9.61
C ILE A 32 -7.81 -8.05 8.52
N MET A 33 -7.50 -6.82 8.90
CA MET A 33 -7.34 -5.70 7.98
C MET A 33 -5.92 -5.68 7.45
N LEU A 34 -5.79 -5.60 6.11
CA LEU A 34 -4.53 -5.57 5.39
C LEU A 34 -4.54 -4.44 4.35
N PRO A 35 -3.38 -3.99 3.84
CA PRO A 35 -3.34 -3.24 2.59
C PRO A 35 -3.90 -4.11 1.46
N THR A 36 -4.39 -3.48 0.39
CA THR A 36 -4.73 -4.20 -0.85
C THR A 36 -3.49 -4.86 -1.42
N GLY A 37 -3.61 -6.03 -2.06
CA GLY A 37 -2.44 -6.63 -2.66
C GLY A 37 -2.61 -8.06 -3.12
N GLY A 38 -1.64 -8.48 -3.95
CA GLY A 38 -1.63 -9.82 -4.52
C GLY A 38 -0.39 -10.09 -5.36
N HIS A 39 -0.45 -11.21 -6.09
CA HIS A 39 0.66 -11.70 -6.89
C HIS A 39 0.78 -10.96 -8.22
N ARG A 40 2.02 -10.75 -8.66
CA ARG A 40 2.31 -10.19 -9.97
C ARG A 40 1.96 -11.17 -11.07
N GLU A 41 1.16 -10.75 -12.02
CA GLU A 41 0.89 -11.51 -13.25
C GLU A 41 2.05 -11.43 -14.25
N PRO A 42 2.23 -12.44 -15.14
CA PRO A 42 3.41 -12.50 -16.02
C PRO A 42 3.60 -11.29 -16.95
N ALA A 43 2.53 -10.63 -17.34
CA ALA A 43 2.57 -9.48 -18.24
C ALA A 43 2.65 -8.12 -17.56
N GLU A 44 2.63 -8.08 -16.22
CA GLU A 44 2.59 -6.86 -15.44
C GLU A 44 3.96 -6.43 -14.93
N THR A 45 4.15 -5.14 -14.81
CA THR A 45 5.13 -4.56 -13.88
C THR A 45 4.57 -4.64 -12.47
N ILE A 46 5.43 -4.57 -11.46
CA ILE A 46 4.98 -4.61 -10.06
C ILE A 46 4.09 -3.40 -9.68
N GLY A 47 4.31 -2.25 -10.31
CA GLY A 47 3.45 -1.08 -10.14
C GLY A 47 2.06 -1.26 -10.75
N GLU A 48 1.96 -1.93 -11.90
CA GLU A 48 0.67 -2.29 -12.50
C GLU A 48 -0.09 -3.30 -11.64
N THR A 49 0.61 -4.27 -11.06
CA THR A 49 0.02 -5.18 -10.05
C THR A 49 -0.59 -4.39 -8.91
N ALA A 50 0.14 -3.44 -8.33
CA ALA A 50 -0.34 -2.61 -7.23
C ALA A 50 -1.64 -1.86 -7.59
N VAL A 51 -1.70 -1.26 -8.78
CA VAL A 51 -2.88 -0.52 -9.25
C VAL A 51 -4.06 -1.45 -9.54
N ARG A 52 -3.81 -2.63 -10.15
CA ARG A 52 -4.85 -3.63 -10.43
C ARG A 52 -5.49 -4.14 -9.15
N GLU A 53 -4.67 -4.55 -8.17
CA GLU A 53 -5.14 -5.08 -6.89
C GLU A 53 -5.96 -4.03 -6.10
N VAL A 54 -5.56 -2.76 -6.13
CA VAL A 54 -6.38 -1.68 -5.55
C VAL A 54 -7.76 -1.62 -6.21
N PHE A 55 -7.81 -1.72 -7.55
CA PHE A 55 -9.07 -1.65 -8.24
C PHE A 55 -9.97 -2.86 -7.98
N GLU A 56 -9.40 -4.08 -7.97
CA GLU A 56 -10.14 -5.31 -7.72
C GLU A 56 -10.67 -5.39 -6.29
N GLU A 57 -9.80 -5.18 -5.29
CA GLU A 57 -10.16 -5.32 -3.89
C GLU A 57 -10.93 -4.12 -3.34
N ALA A 58 -10.47 -2.90 -3.63
CA ALA A 58 -11.06 -1.68 -3.07
C ALA A 58 -12.07 -0.99 -4.00
N GLY A 59 -12.15 -1.40 -5.27
CA GLY A 59 -13.10 -0.84 -6.23
C GLY A 59 -12.85 0.63 -6.58
N VAL A 60 -11.63 1.12 -6.44
CA VAL A 60 -11.29 2.51 -6.68
C VAL A 60 -10.02 2.64 -7.51
N ARG A 61 -9.96 3.63 -8.39
CA ARG A 61 -8.74 3.98 -9.10
C ARG A 61 -7.79 4.70 -8.16
N CYS A 62 -6.50 4.54 -8.37
CA CYS A 62 -5.49 5.19 -7.54
C CYS A 62 -4.30 5.71 -8.34
N THR A 63 -3.56 6.62 -7.73
CA THR A 63 -2.25 7.06 -8.20
C THR A 63 -1.22 6.65 -7.16
N LEU A 64 -0.20 5.89 -7.59
CA LEU A 64 0.90 5.51 -6.72
C LEU A 64 1.72 6.75 -6.35
N MET A 65 2.01 6.92 -5.08
CA MET A 65 2.82 8.02 -4.57
C MET A 65 4.30 7.62 -4.63
N PRO A 66 5.12 8.30 -5.46
CA PRO A 66 6.54 7.99 -5.50
C PRO A 66 7.24 8.51 -4.24
N LEU A 67 8.31 7.82 -3.84
CA LEU A 67 9.29 8.45 -2.95
C LEU A 67 9.93 9.64 -3.67
N PRO A 68 10.25 10.73 -2.95
CA PRO A 68 10.93 11.86 -3.55
C PRO A 68 12.25 11.41 -4.20
N LEU A 69 12.40 11.68 -5.49
CA LEU A 69 13.63 11.42 -6.24
C LEU A 69 14.45 12.70 -6.39
N PRO A 70 15.76 12.59 -6.68
CA PRO A 70 16.58 13.76 -6.98
C PRO A 70 16.01 14.58 -8.14
N ALA A 71 15.93 15.88 -7.97
CA ALA A 71 15.27 16.81 -8.91
C ALA A 71 15.84 16.84 -10.36
N LEU A 72 16.95 16.17 -10.62
CA LEU A 72 17.63 16.16 -11.91
C LEU A 72 17.85 14.74 -12.46
N PHE A 73 16.91 13.82 -12.20
CA PHE A 73 17.02 12.49 -12.80
C PHE A 73 16.66 12.56 -14.30
N PRO A 74 17.58 12.14 -15.21
CA PRO A 74 17.44 12.40 -16.65
C PRO A 74 16.51 11.42 -17.37
N HIS A 75 15.86 10.52 -16.66
CA HIS A 75 15.00 9.49 -17.24
C HIS A 75 13.58 9.61 -16.67
N GLU A 76 12.61 9.12 -17.43
CA GLU A 76 11.23 8.98 -16.94
C GLU A 76 11.19 8.08 -15.69
N GLN A 77 10.51 8.58 -14.68
CA GLN A 77 10.39 7.86 -13.41
C GLN A 77 9.18 6.94 -13.46
N VAL A 78 9.39 5.68 -13.13
CA VAL A 78 8.31 4.76 -12.82
C VAL A 78 8.03 4.76 -11.33
N ALA A 79 6.79 4.47 -10.94
CA ALA A 79 6.44 4.36 -9.54
C ALA A 79 7.31 3.29 -8.86
N SER A 80 8.06 3.70 -7.86
CA SER A 80 8.88 2.79 -7.04
C SER A 80 8.12 2.42 -5.77
N PRO A 81 8.28 1.18 -5.28
CA PRO A 81 7.78 0.82 -3.95
C PRO A 81 8.52 1.64 -2.88
N TRP A 82 7.84 1.89 -1.77
CA TRP A 82 8.46 2.53 -0.60
C TRP A 82 9.39 1.56 0.12
N TRP A 83 9.02 0.29 0.17
CA TRP A 83 9.82 -0.80 0.74
C TRP A 83 9.71 -2.06 -0.11
N ILE A 84 10.72 -2.92 0.02
CA ILE A 84 10.70 -4.29 -0.49
C ILE A 84 11.13 -5.19 0.66
N ALA A 85 10.36 -6.24 0.93
CA ALA A 85 10.64 -7.20 1.98
C ALA A 85 10.39 -8.63 1.52
N ASP A 86 11.20 -9.57 1.97
CA ASP A 86 10.96 -10.99 1.79
C ASP A 86 10.16 -11.52 2.98
N ILE A 87 8.92 -11.95 2.74
CA ILE A 87 7.97 -12.39 3.75
C ILE A 87 7.73 -13.90 3.60
N PRO A 88 7.95 -14.71 4.65
CA PRO A 88 7.62 -16.14 4.61
C PRO A 88 6.12 -16.34 4.37
N ALA A 89 5.78 -17.14 3.37
CA ALA A 89 4.40 -17.49 3.04
C ALA A 89 4.17 -19.01 3.14
N GLY A 90 2.99 -19.37 3.64
CA GLY A 90 2.50 -20.74 3.62
C GLY A 90 1.91 -21.11 2.27
N PRO A 91 1.44 -22.36 2.13
CA PRO A 91 0.74 -22.77 0.91
C PRO A 91 -0.47 -21.87 0.63
N ASP A 92 -0.60 -21.45 -0.61
CA ASP A 92 -1.71 -20.64 -1.11
C ASP A 92 -2.24 -21.16 -2.46
N ASN A 93 -3.05 -20.36 -3.16
CA ASN A 93 -3.63 -20.76 -4.45
C ASN A 93 -2.63 -20.77 -5.60
N HIS A 94 -1.48 -20.12 -5.45
CA HIS A 94 -0.41 -20.06 -6.46
C HIS A 94 0.66 -21.10 -6.20
N THR A 95 1.04 -21.28 -4.96
CA THR A 95 2.10 -22.20 -4.55
C THR A 95 1.63 -23.12 -3.42
N GLY A 96 1.50 -24.41 -3.71
CA GLY A 96 1.03 -25.42 -2.74
C GLY A 96 2.06 -25.83 -1.66
N ALA A 97 3.16 -25.09 -1.50
CA ALA A 97 4.24 -25.35 -0.54
C ALA A 97 4.66 -24.05 0.18
N GLN A 98 5.49 -24.21 1.20
CA GLN A 98 6.15 -23.07 1.85
C GLN A 98 7.03 -22.32 0.84
N HIS A 99 6.87 -21.01 0.75
CA HIS A 99 7.58 -20.15 -0.19
C HIS A 99 7.85 -18.76 0.41
N MET A 100 8.42 -17.86 -0.35
CA MET A 100 8.66 -16.47 0.03
C MET A 100 7.89 -15.54 -0.88
N HIS A 101 7.25 -14.54 -0.33
CA HIS A 101 6.79 -13.38 -1.07
C HIS A 101 7.88 -12.30 -1.01
N ARG A 102 8.36 -11.86 -2.17
CA ARG A 102 9.07 -10.60 -2.28
C ARG A 102 8.05 -9.51 -2.46
N ASP A 103 7.66 -8.93 -1.34
CA ASP A 103 6.60 -7.96 -1.30
C ASP A 103 7.11 -6.54 -1.54
N HIS A 104 6.47 -5.86 -2.49
CA HIS A 104 6.75 -4.49 -2.88
C HIS A 104 5.64 -3.60 -2.32
N VAL A 105 5.97 -2.84 -1.29
CA VAL A 105 5.01 -2.01 -0.57
C VAL A 105 4.89 -0.65 -1.23
N PHE A 106 3.70 -0.34 -1.72
CA PHE A 106 3.34 0.94 -2.31
C PHE A 106 2.42 1.76 -1.40
N VAL A 107 2.40 3.05 -1.64
CA VAL A 107 1.43 3.99 -1.06
C VAL A 107 0.69 4.64 -2.22
N ALA A 108 -0.63 4.77 -2.13
CA ALA A 108 -1.45 5.30 -3.20
C ALA A 108 -2.57 6.21 -2.69
N GLU A 109 -2.86 7.26 -3.44
CA GLU A 109 -4.05 8.09 -3.25
C GLU A 109 -5.18 7.58 -4.15
N PRO A 110 -6.34 7.22 -3.58
CA PRO A 110 -7.51 6.89 -4.36
C PRO A 110 -8.11 8.14 -5.02
N HIS A 111 -8.66 7.98 -6.21
CA HIS A 111 -9.37 9.05 -6.91
C HIS A 111 -10.58 8.53 -7.70
N GLY A 112 -11.55 9.41 -7.92
CA GLY A 112 -12.82 9.05 -8.55
C GLY A 112 -13.80 8.36 -7.60
N ASP A 113 -14.88 7.88 -8.14
CA ASP A 113 -15.92 7.18 -7.41
C ASP A 113 -15.57 5.71 -7.22
N TYR A 114 -16.01 5.13 -6.11
CA TYR A 114 -15.90 3.69 -5.88
C TYR A 114 -16.77 2.93 -6.86
N SER A 115 -16.26 1.90 -7.50
CA SER A 115 -17.07 0.97 -8.28
C SER A 115 -17.95 0.15 -7.33
N GLY A 116 -19.17 -0.17 -7.77
CA GLY A 116 -20.04 -1.05 -6.99
C GLY A 116 -19.60 -2.53 -6.96
N GLU A 117 -18.44 -2.86 -7.55
CA GLU A 117 -17.94 -4.22 -7.76
C GLU A 117 -16.69 -4.54 -6.93
N ALA A 118 -16.38 -3.75 -5.90
CA ALA A 118 -15.24 -3.99 -5.00
C ALA A 118 -15.39 -5.34 -4.28
N GLU A 119 -14.32 -6.12 -4.20
CA GLU A 119 -14.29 -7.38 -3.45
C GLU A 119 -14.34 -7.15 -1.94
N CYS A 120 -13.80 -6.03 -1.47
CA CYS A 120 -13.64 -5.70 -0.07
C CYS A 120 -14.11 -4.27 0.25
N GLU A 121 -14.53 -4.07 1.50
CA GLU A 121 -14.80 -2.73 2.04
C GLU A 121 -13.51 -2.08 2.52
N VAL A 122 -13.25 -0.85 2.09
CA VAL A 122 -12.12 -0.05 2.60
C VAL A 122 -12.53 0.61 3.92
N ARG A 123 -11.75 0.37 4.96
CA ARG A 123 -11.86 1.08 6.24
C ARG A 123 -10.69 2.03 6.44
N TRP A 124 -11.01 3.23 6.90
CA TRP A 124 -10.06 4.30 7.08
C TRP A 124 -9.71 4.47 8.55
N PHE A 125 -8.41 4.55 8.82
CA PHE A 125 -7.86 4.63 10.17
C PHE A 125 -7.01 5.90 10.32
N SER A 126 -7.27 6.66 11.36
CA SER A 126 -6.34 7.67 11.87
C SER A 126 -5.15 6.97 12.54
N ARG A 127 -4.11 7.75 12.86
CA ARG A 127 -2.93 7.25 13.57
C ARG A 127 -3.29 6.52 14.87
N ASP A 128 -4.17 7.10 15.68
CA ASP A 128 -4.55 6.55 16.98
C ASP A 128 -5.40 5.28 16.84
N GLU A 129 -6.32 5.27 15.90
CA GLU A 129 -7.12 4.10 15.56
C GLU A 129 -6.23 2.96 15.02
N LEU A 130 -5.29 3.27 14.11
CA LEU A 130 -4.35 2.29 13.57
C LEU A 130 -3.46 1.70 14.67
N ALA A 131 -3.00 2.52 15.61
CA ALA A 131 -2.14 2.08 16.71
C ALA A 131 -2.84 1.11 17.67
N THR A 132 -4.17 1.22 17.83
CA THR A 132 -4.92 0.48 18.86
C THR A 132 -5.86 -0.60 18.32
N ALA A 133 -6.17 -0.60 17.03
CA ALA A 133 -7.08 -1.58 16.44
C ALA A 133 -6.53 -3.02 16.55
N SER A 134 -7.32 -3.95 17.06
CA SER A 134 -6.92 -5.34 17.30
C SER A 134 -6.91 -6.22 16.04
N GLN A 135 -7.59 -5.81 14.98
CA GLN A 135 -7.80 -6.59 13.76
C GLN A 135 -6.88 -6.17 12.61
N ILE A 136 -5.71 -5.65 12.90
CA ILE A 136 -4.70 -5.27 11.93
C ILE A 136 -3.45 -6.10 12.17
N SER A 137 -2.83 -6.65 11.12
CA SER A 137 -1.56 -7.37 11.27
C SER A 137 -0.48 -6.44 11.81
N GLU A 138 0.47 -7.00 12.55
CA GLU A 138 1.51 -6.19 13.20
C GLU A 138 2.40 -5.45 12.19
N ASP A 139 2.77 -6.12 11.12
CA ASP A 139 3.55 -5.53 10.02
C ASP A 139 2.79 -4.40 9.30
N SER A 140 1.50 -4.59 8.99
CA SER A 140 0.66 -3.54 8.40
C SER A 140 0.50 -2.34 9.34
N ARG A 141 0.41 -2.58 10.64
CA ARG A 141 0.37 -1.52 11.66
C ARG A 141 1.67 -0.71 11.68
N ILE A 142 2.81 -1.39 11.73
CA ILE A 142 4.13 -0.75 11.75
C ILE A 142 4.35 0.08 10.49
N GLN A 143 4.10 -0.51 9.32
CA GLN A 143 4.23 0.17 8.03
C GLN A 143 3.26 1.36 7.91
N GLY A 144 2.00 1.17 8.26
CA GLY A 144 0.99 2.23 8.20
C GLY A 144 1.29 3.41 9.11
N LEU A 145 1.77 3.17 10.33
CA LEU A 145 2.19 4.23 11.25
C LEU A 145 3.39 5.02 10.72
N GLU A 146 4.35 4.35 10.07
CA GLU A 146 5.51 5.01 9.44
C GLU A 146 5.09 5.82 8.22
N ILE A 147 4.19 5.29 7.37
CA ILE A 147 3.61 6.04 6.24
C ILE A 147 2.97 7.33 6.73
N LEU A 148 2.10 7.26 7.74
CA LEU A 148 1.45 8.45 8.31
C LEU A 148 2.46 9.46 8.85
N ALA A 149 3.53 8.99 9.49
CA ALA A 149 4.58 9.86 10.01
C ALA A 149 5.36 10.57 8.89
N ILE A 150 5.67 9.87 7.79
CA ILE A 150 6.35 10.43 6.62
C ILE A 150 5.47 11.50 5.96
N LEU A 151 4.20 11.17 5.68
CA LEU A 151 3.27 12.07 5.02
C LEU A 151 2.99 13.33 5.86
N GLN A 152 2.87 13.19 7.17
CA GLN A 152 2.68 14.32 8.07
C GLN A 152 3.88 15.27 8.05
N ARG A 153 5.11 14.73 8.12
CA ARG A 153 6.34 15.54 8.02
C ARG A 153 6.44 16.28 6.68
N GLN A 154 6.08 15.63 5.58
CA GLN A 154 6.08 16.26 4.25
C GLN A 154 5.07 17.41 4.17
N SER A 155 3.87 17.23 4.73
CA SER A 155 2.84 18.27 4.77
C SER A 155 3.28 19.48 5.59
N GLU A 156 3.94 19.27 6.72
CA GLU A 156 4.46 20.33 7.58
C GLU A 156 5.60 21.12 6.92
N GLN A 157 6.50 20.43 6.20
CA GLN A 157 7.58 21.07 5.45
C GLN A 157 7.04 21.92 4.28
N ALA A 158 6.01 21.43 3.59
CA ALA A 158 5.37 22.16 2.49
C ALA A 158 4.60 23.40 2.99
N ALA A 159 4.10 23.38 4.22
CA ALA A 159 3.38 24.49 4.84
C ALA A 159 4.29 25.61 5.39
N THR A 160 5.60 25.34 5.54
CA THR A 160 6.57 26.34 6.05
C THR A 160 7.10 27.16 4.89
N PRO A 161 6.75 28.47 4.77
CA PRO A 161 7.28 29.30 3.69
C PRO A 161 8.81 29.41 3.82
N SER A 162 9.54 29.17 2.74
CA SER A 162 10.97 29.46 2.67
C SER A 162 11.17 30.96 2.83
N HIS A 163 11.63 31.39 3.99
CA HIS A 163 12.13 32.73 4.20
C HIS A 163 13.49 32.82 3.49
N SER A 164 13.48 33.36 2.29
CA SER A 164 14.67 33.79 1.55
C SER A 164 14.76 35.29 1.61
#